data_462bb74c917908450c689f1bd3766c4f
#
_entry.id   462bb74c917908450c689f1bd3766c4f
#
_cell.length_a   1.000
_cell.length_b   1.000
_cell.length_c   1.000
_cell.angle_alpha   90.00
_cell.angle_beta   90.00
_cell.angle_gamma   90.00
#
_symmetry.space_group_name_H-M   'P 1'
#
loop_
_entity.id
_entity.type
_entity.pdbx_description
1 polymer ?
#
loop_
_entity_poly.entity_id
_entity_poly.type
_entity_poly.pdbx_seq_one_letter_code
_entity_poly.pdbx_strand_id
1 'polypeptide(L)'
;MDERRTGYESGKTKKKRRKKKRKNNKVLIALLVLIIIVMVAFGSIFLWKYGPTKERYDLDTYFGIKSDRDLGLTINNEVMEQQGLQIDNHVYVPYEIVRDYLNERFYWDSNENILLYTLPEAIVKTEVGSSTYTVARTEQSKDYVILKTEGNAAYIALDFVKEYTDLDYNVYDTPNRVMIETD
;
A
#
# COMPACT_ATOMS: atom_id res chain seq x y z
N MET A 1 58.34 94.59 -30.28
CA MET A 1 59.19 94.74 -29.06
C MET A 1 58.43 94.19 -27.91
N ASP A 2 59.03 93.28 -27.35
CA ASP A 2 58.84 92.68 -26.05
C ASP A 2 57.93 91.45 -25.89
N GLU A 3 58.65 90.39 -25.84
CA GLU A 3 58.15 89.01 -25.53
C GLU A 3 57.88 88.90 -24.04
N ARG A 4 56.76 88.36 -23.70
CA ARG A 4 56.61 87.81 -22.35
C ARG A 4 56.14 86.36 -22.47
N ARG A 5 57.12 85.48 -22.20
CA ARG A 5 56.86 84.04 -21.93
C ARG A 5 56.10 83.90 -20.62
N THR A 6 54.93 83.29 -20.69
CA THR A 6 54.24 82.75 -19.52
C THR A 6 54.37 81.23 -19.49
N GLY A 7 55.12 80.73 -18.51
CA GLY A 7 55.35 79.35 -18.31
C GLY A 7 54.04 78.63 -17.80
N TYR A 8 53.68 77.59 -18.47
CA TYR A 8 52.66 76.68 -17.99
C TYR A 8 53.29 75.68 -17.02
N GLU A 9 52.98 75.81 -15.72
CA GLU A 9 53.26 74.80 -14.74
C GLU A 9 52.27 73.60 -14.93
N SER A 10 52.81 72.45 -15.36
CA SER A 10 52.14 71.18 -15.43
C SER A 10 51.90 70.63 -14.05
N GLY A 11 50.73 70.89 -13.50
CA GLY A 11 50.23 70.24 -12.26
C GLY A 11 50.10 68.74 -12.39
N LYS A 12 51.09 67.99 -11.93
CA LYS A 12 51.03 66.55 -11.76
C LYS A 12 49.99 66.19 -10.70
N THR A 13 48.78 65.92 -11.09
CA THR A 13 47.74 65.32 -10.22
C THR A 13 48.17 63.91 -9.84
N LYS A 14 48.65 63.72 -8.62
CA LYS A 14 48.88 62.39 -8.02
C LYS A 14 47.54 61.64 -7.87
N LYS A 15 47.24 60.74 -8.82
CA LYS A 15 46.14 59.77 -8.65
C LYS A 15 46.42 58.92 -7.42
N LYS A 16 45.76 59.23 -6.28
CA LYS A 16 45.70 58.34 -5.12
C LYS A 16 45.07 57.01 -5.55
N ARG A 17 45.90 55.99 -5.84
CA ARG A 17 45.46 54.61 -5.99
C ARG A 17 44.82 54.17 -4.66
N ARG A 18 43.52 54.20 -4.59
CA ARG A 18 42.76 53.55 -3.51
C ARG A 18 43.19 52.10 -3.46
N LYS A 19 44.02 51.71 -2.51
CA LYS A 19 44.26 50.29 -2.18
C LYS A 19 42.93 49.70 -1.78
N LYS A 20 42.31 48.94 -2.74
CA LYS A 20 41.11 48.15 -2.50
C LYS A 20 41.45 47.14 -1.39
N LYS A 21 40.97 47.41 -0.17
CA LYS A 21 41.13 46.53 0.98
C LYS A 21 40.72 45.16 0.57
N ARG A 22 41.61 44.22 0.30
CA ARG A 22 41.33 42.76 0.16
C ARG A 22 40.87 42.28 1.54
N LYS A 23 39.63 42.63 1.89
CA LYS A 23 39.03 42.27 3.15
C LYS A 23 38.67 40.80 3.05
N ASN A 24 39.49 39.97 3.66
CA ASN A 24 39.22 38.68 4.25
C ASN A 24 38.23 37.72 3.51
N ASN A 25 38.46 37.49 2.22
CA ASN A 25 37.80 36.39 1.53
C ASN A 25 38.08 35.03 2.21
N LYS A 26 39.19 34.92 2.94
CA LYS A 26 39.54 33.70 3.70
C LYS A 26 38.56 33.41 4.82
N VAL A 27 38.08 34.43 5.55
CA VAL A 27 37.08 34.24 6.62
C VAL A 27 35.73 33.92 6.03
N LEU A 28 35.35 34.55 4.92
CA LEU A 28 34.09 34.25 4.22
C LEU A 28 34.08 32.85 3.64
N ILE A 29 35.20 32.42 3.05
CA ILE A 29 35.36 31.03 2.55
C ILE A 29 35.31 30.02 3.70
N ALA A 30 35.97 30.28 4.82
CA ALA A 30 35.95 29.42 5.99
C ALA A 30 34.53 29.26 6.55
N LEU A 31 33.75 30.35 6.60
CA LEU A 31 32.38 30.34 7.07
C LEU A 31 31.46 29.56 6.11
N LEU A 32 31.68 29.70 4.81
CA LEU A 32 30.94 28.98 3.78
C LEU A 32 31.19 27.46 3.84
N VAL A 33 32.46 27.06 4.03
CA VAL A 33 32.87 25.68 4.23
C VAL A 33 32.22 25.09 5.50
N LEU A 34 32.21 25.86 6.60
CA LEU A 34 31.58 25.44 7.85
C LEU A 34 30.06 25.18 7.65
N ILE A 35 29.38 26.10 6.94
CA ILE A 35 27.94 25.91 6.63
C ILE A 35 27.69 24.65 5.79
N ILE A 36 28.55 24.38 4.81
CA ILE A 36 28.45 23.16 3.98
C ILE A 36 28.64 21.91 4.85
N ILE A 37 29.65 21.92 5.74
CA ILE A 37 29.86 20.76 6.65
C ILE A 37 28.66 20.54 7.56
N VAL A 38 28.09 21.61 8.11
CA VAL A 38 26.89 21.53 8.94
C VAL A 38 25.70 20.99 8.14
N MET A 39 25.46 21.47 6.91
CA MET A 39 24.37 20.97 6.05
C MET A 39 24.56 19.50 5.69
N VAL A 40 25.78 19.07 5.39
CA VAL A 40 26.07 17.64 5.09
C VAL A 40 25.85 16.79 6.34
N ALA A 41 26.28 17.24 7.52
CA ALA A 41 26.05 16.51 8.77
C ALA A 41 24.55 16.37 9.09
N PHE A 42 23.78 17.47 8.99
CA PHE A 42 22.33 17.43 9.18
C PHE A 42 21.63 16.57 8.12
N GLY A 43 22.02 16.68 6.86
CA GLY A 43 21.49 15.86 5.78
C GLY A 43 21.78 14.36 6.00
N SER A 44 22.97 14.02 6.48
CA SER A 44 23.33 12.63 6.79
C SER A 44 22.51 12.07 7.95
N ILE A 45 22.32 12.86 9.02
CA ILE A 45 21.48 12.46 10.17
C ILE A 45 20.01 12.30 9.73
N PHE A 46 19.52 13.22 8.90
CA PHE A 46 18.17 13.15 8.37
C PHE A 46 17.95 11.91 7.49
N LEU A 47 18.88 11.62 6.58
CA LEU A 47 18.85 10.44 5.74
C LEU A 47 18.96 9.14 6.55
N TRP A 48 19.76 9.14 7.63
CA TRP A 48 19.89 7.99 8.50
C TRP A 48 18.62 7.73 9.32
N LYS A 49 17.95 8.79 9.78
CA LYS A 49 16.74 8.69 10.61
C LYS A 49 15.45 8.53 9.79
N TYR A 50 15.38 9.13 8.60
CA TYR A 50 14.18 9.16 7.76
C TYR A 50 14.40 8.59 6.34
N GLY A 51 15.62 8.12 6.07
CA GLY A 51 15.90 7.43 4.80
C GLY A 51 15.10 6.14 4.69
N PRO A 52 14.78 5.70 3.46
CA PRO A 52 14.10 4.43 3.26
C PRO A 52 14.94 3.31 3.89
N THR A 53 14.38 2.63 4.87
CA THR A 53 14.99 1.43 5.43
C THR A 53 15.17 0.40 4.31
N LYS A 54 16.36 -0.20 4.23
CA LYS A 54 16.63 -1.30 3.28
C LYS A 54 15.91 -2.60 3.67
N GLU A 55 15.31 -2.62 4.84
CA GLU A 55 14.47 -3.72 5.27
C GLU A 55 13.21 -3.69 4.41
N ARG A 56 13.19 -4.56 3.42
CA ARG A 56 11.94 -4.90 2.74
C ARG A 56 11.08 -5.58 3.77
N TYR A 57 9.92 -5.00 4.05
CA TYR A 57 8.88 -5.69 4.80
C TYR A 57 8.60 -7.00 4.06
N ASP A 58 8.72 -8.10 4.75
CA ASP A 58 8.28 -9.40 4.22
C ASP A 58 6.75 -9.39 4.21
N LEU A 59 6.19 -9.14 3.04
CA LEU A 59 4.76 -9.01 2.85
C LEU A 59 4.03 -10.35 3.08
N ASP A 60 4.71 -11.47 2.82
CA ASP A 60 4.11 -12.79 3.07
C ASP A 60 3.91 -13.00 4.57
N THR A 61 4.89 -12.64 5.39
CA THR A 61 4.74 -12.62 6.86
C THR A 61 3.67 -11.62 7.31
N TYR A 62 3.60 -10.44 6.69
CA TYR A 62 2.61 -9.42 7.04
C TYR A 62 1.16 -9.88 6.79
N PHE A 63 0.92 -10.61 5.68
CA PHE A 63 -0.38 -11.19 5.37
C PHE A 63 -0.60 -12.58 5.95
N GLY A 64 0.38 -13.14 6.67
CA GLY A 64 0.31 -14.46 7.28
C GLY A 64 0.30 -15.62 6.29
N ILE A 65 0.80 -15.41 5.07
CA ILE A 65 0.87 -16.39 3.98
C ILE A 65 1.89 -17.46 4.34
N LYS A 66 1.48 -18.73 4.38
CA LYS A 66 2.33 -19.88 4.75
C LYS A 66 2.46 -20.89 3.61
N SER A 67 1.56 -20.86 2.65
CA SER A 67 1.53 -21.75 1.49
C SER A 67 1.15 -20.99 0.22
N ASP A 68 1.43 -21.57 -0.93
CA ASP A 68 1.09 -21.00 -2.25
C ASP A 68 -0.43 -20.86 -2.46
N ARG A 69 -1.25 -21.54 -1.65
CA ARG A 69 -2.71 -21.44 -1.71
C ARG A 69 -3.28 -20.36 -0.79
N ASP A 70 -2.50 -19.91 0.19
CA ASP A 70 -2.97 -18.91 1.14
C ASP A 70 -3.07 -17.54 0.45
N LEU A 71 -4.14 -16.83 0.72
CA LEU A 71 -4.36 -15.47 0.26
C LEU A 71 -4.48 -14.52 1.45
N GLY A 72 -3.67 -13.47 1.46
CA GLY A 72 -3.91 -12.35 2.36
C GLY A 72 -5.24 -11.68 2.01
N LEU A 73 -6.10 -11.44 3.00
CA LEU A 73 -7.38 -10.78 2.82
C LEU A 73 -7.29 -9.31 3.23
N THR A 74 -7.79 -8.44 2.37
CA THR A 74 -7.98 -7.01 2.67
C THR A 74 -9.40 -6.63 2.31
N ILE A 75 -10.13 -6.03 3.25
CA ILE A 75 -11.51 -5.57 3.04
C ILE A 75 -11.54 -4.07 3.34
N ASN A 76 -11.97 -3.26 2.39
CA ASN A 76 -12.02 -1.79 2.51
C ASN A 76 -10.73 -1.18 3.07
N ASN A 77 -9.57 -1.66 2.58
CA ASN A 77 -8.20 -1.29 3.01
C ASN A 77 -7.80 -1.77 4.43
N GLU A 78 -8.60 -2.58 5.10
CA GLU A 78 -8.25 -3.21 6.36
C GLU A 78 -7.75 -4.64 6.14
N VAL A 79 -6.59 -4.99 6.70
CA VAL A 79 -6.01 -6.34 6.57
C VAL A 79 -6.63 -7.26 7.61
N MET A 80 -7.13 -8.41 7.14
CA MET A 80 -7.74 -9.42 8.01
C MET A 80 -6.67 -10.34 8.61
N GLU A 81 -6.91 -10.82 9.83
CA GLU A 81 -6.02 -11.78 10.48
C GLU A 81 -6.10 -13.18 9.86
N GLN A 82 -7.29 -13.53 9.37
CA GLN A 82 -7.54 -14.82 8.71
C GLN A 82 -7.20 -14.71 7.22
N GLN A 83 -6.65 -15.79 6.68
CA GLN A 83 -6.31 -15.89 5.26
C GLN A 83 -7.45 -16.55 4.47
N GLY A 84 -7.60 -16.10 3.23
CA GLY A 84 -8.38 -16.84 2.22
C GLY A 84 -7.55 -17.96 1.59
N LEU A 85 -8.17 -18.68 0.68
CA LEU A 85 -7.54 -19.74 -0.10
C LEU A 85 -7.76 -19.51 -1.59
N GLN A 86 -6.75 -19.83 -2.39
CA GLN A 86 -6.87 -19.92 -3.84
C GLN A 86 -6.86 -21.41 -4.24
N ILE A 87 -7.94 -21.89 -4.81
CA ILE A 87 -8.09 -23.28 -5.23
C ILE A 87 -8.74 -23.30 -6.61
N ASP A 88 -8.09 -23.94 -7.58
CA ASP A 88 -8.60 -24.07 -8.96
C ASP A 88 -8.98 -22.71 -9.59
N ASN A 89 -8.19 -21.68 -9.34
CA ASN A 89 -8.40 -20.31 -9.82
C ASN A 89 -9.56 -19.54 -9.15
N HIS A 90 -10.22 -20.13 -8.14
CA HIS A 90 -11.27 -19.48 -7.37
C HIS A 90 -10.74 -19.05 -6.00
N VAL A 91 -11.21 -17.90 -5.54
CA VAL A 91 -10.92 -17.35 -4.21
C VAL A 91 -11.96 -17.87 -3.24
N TYR A 92 -11.51 -18.40 -2.11
CA TYR A 92 -12.34 -18.85 -1.01
C TYR A 92 -12.03 -18.01 0.24
N VAL A 93 -13.08 -17.52 0.88
CA VAL A 93 -12.98 -16.66 2.06
C VAL A 93 -13.57 -17.38 3.27
N PRO A 94 -12.93 -17.30 4.46
CA PRO A 94 -13.48 -17.89 5.67
C PRO A 94 -14.92 -17.43 5.92
N TYR A 95 -15.79 -18.35 6.35
CA TYR A 95 -17.18 -18.04 6.64
C TYR A 95 -17.36 -16.91 7.64
N GLU A 96 -16.51 -16.86 8.67
CA GLU A 96 -16.53 -15.81 9.68
C GLU A 96 -16.31 -14.42 9.06
N ILE A 97 -15.37 -14.33 8.14
CA ILE A 97 -15.11 -13.08 7.38
C ILE A 97 -16.31 -12.72 6.52
N VAL A 98 -16.91 -13.68 5.84
CA VAL A 98 -18.11 -13.42 5.02
C VAL A 98 -19.25 -12.91 5.89
N ARG A 99 -19.55 -13.57 7.00
CA ARG A 99 -20.62 -13.16 7.92
C ARG A 99 -20.40 -11.81 8.55
N ASP A 100 -19.18 -11.54 9.03
CA ASP A 100 -18.90 -10.40 9.91
C ASP A 100 -18.58 -9.13 9.12
N TYR A 101 -18.05 -9.23 7.88
CA TYR A 101 -17.56 -8.10 7.10
C TYR A 101 -18.25 -7.93 5.75
N LEU A 102 -18.80 -8.98 5.16
CA LEU A 102 -19.38 -8.90 3.82
C LEU A 102 -20.91 -8.99 3.84
N ASN A 103 -21.47 -10.04 4.44
CA ASN A 103 -22.92 -10.25 4.46
C ASN A 103 -23.36 -11.19 5.58
N GLU A 104 -24.00 -10.68 6.61
CA GLU A 104 -24.49 -11.39 7.78
C GLU A 104 -25.62 -12.41 7.50
N ARG A 105 -26.20 -12.39 6.29
CA ARG A 105 -27.28 -13.32 5.90
C ARG A 105 -26.79 -14.70 5.52
N PHE A 106 -25.46 -14.89 5.39
CA PHE A 106 -24.87 -16.20 5.26
C PHE A 106 -24.82 -16.88 6.62
N TYR A 107 -25.30 -18.11 6.69
CA TYR A 107 -25.30 -18.93 7.89
C TYR A 107 -24.70 -20.30 7.59
N TRP A 108 -23.66 -20.67 8.33
CA TRP A 108 -23.02 -21.97 8.27
C TRP A 108 -23.49 -22.87 9.42
N ASP A 109 -24.09 -24.03 9.10
CA ASP A 109 -24.41 -25.08 10.06
C ASP A 109 -23.31 -26.16 9.99
N SER A 110 -22.44 -26.17 10.98
CA SER A 110 -21.37 -27.16 11.08
C SER A 110 -21.82 -28.55 11.43
N ASN A 111 -23.02 -28.74 11.97
CA ASN A 111 -23.56 -30.05 12.31
C ASN A 111 -24.15 -30.76 11.08
N GLU A 112 -24.81 -30.01 10.23
CA GLU A 112 -25.41 -30.54 9.00
C GLU A 112 -24.47 -30.37 7.77
N ASN A 113 -23.35 -29.67 7.90
CA ASN A 113 -22.41 -29.34 6.81
C ASN A 113 -23.10 -28.61 5.64
N ILE A 114 -23.96 -27.65 5.97
CA ILE A 114 -24.71 -26.86 4.99
C ILE A 114 -24.46 -25.38 5.16
N LEU A 115 -24.43 -24.65 4.04
CA LEU A 115 -24.48 -23.21 3.99
C LEU A 115 -25.88 -22.77 3.58
N LEU A 116 -26.42 -21.83 4.33
CA LEU A 116 -27.70 -21.18 4.04
C LEU A 116 -27.47 -19.70 3.76
N TYR A 117 -28.26 -19.17 2.84
CA TYR A 117 -28.37 -17.72 2.63
C TYR A 117 -29.83 -17.33 2.56
N THR A 118 -30.22 -16.32 3.33
CA THR A 118 -31.63 -15.90 3.44
C THR A 118 -31.94 -14.77 2.46
N LEU A 119 -32.78 -15.06 1.50
CA LEU A 119 -33.45 -14.10 0.63
C LEU A 119 -34.80 -13.66 1.25
N PRO A 120 -35.39 -12.55 0.82
CA PRO A 120 -36.73 -12.13 1.32
C PRO A 120 -37.82 -13.14 1.15
N GLU A 121 -37.80 -13.92 0.06
CA GLU A 121 -38.88 -14.89 -0.27
C GLU A 121 -38.35 -16.33 -0.45
N ALA A 122 -37.05 -16.57 -0.22
CA ALA A 122 -36.46 -17.88 -0.46
C ALA A 122 -35.25 -18.12 0.44
N ILE A 123 -34.85 -19.39 0.54
CA ILE A 123 -33.57 -19.77 1.14
C ILE A 123 -32.71 -20.41 0.05
N VAL A 124 -31.48 -19.97 -0.04
CA VAL A 124 -30.43 -20.62 -0.81
C VAL A 124 -29.76 -21.63 0.11
N LYS A 125 -29.55 -22.85 -0.35
CA LYS A 125 -28.93 -23.95 0.40
C LYS A 125 -27.89 -24.66 -0.47
N THR A 126 -26.69 -24.88 0.07
CA THR A 126 -25.66 -25.74 -0.52
C THR A 126 -24.98 -26.58 0.55
N GLU A 127 -24.35 -27.69 0.15
CA GLU A 127 -23.64 -28.62 1.04
C GLU A 127 -22.13 -28.51 0.81
N VAL A 128 -21.34 -28.91 1.81
CA VAL A 128 -19.90 -28.99 1.68
C VAL A 128 -19.47 -29.84 0.51
N GLY A 129 -18.54 -29.38 -0.29
CA GLY A 129 -18.00 -30.08 -1.45
C GLY A 129 -18.90 -30.06 -2.68
N SER A 130 -20.06 -29.39 -2.59
CA SER A 130 -21.01 -29.34 -3.71
C SER A 130 -20.75 -28.12 -4.60
N SER A 131 -20.95 -28.33 -5.90
CA SER A 131 -21.07 -27.25 -6.89
C SER A 131 -22.55 -26.93 -7.20
N THR A 132 -23.48 -27.67 -6.61
CA THR A 132 -24.91 -27.42 -6.74
C THR A 132 -25.49 -26.72 -5.52
N TYR A 133 -26.53 -25.96 -5.72
CA TYR A 133 -27.28 -25.29 -4.67
C TYR A 133 -28.76 -25.18 -5.04
N THR A 134 -29.61 -25.01 -4.06
CA THR A 134 -31.06 -24.86 -4.28
C THR A 134 -31.52 -23.47 -3.91
N VAL A 135 -32.39 -22.88 -4.71
CA VAL A 135 -33.12 -21.65 -4.41
C VAL A 135 -34.58 -21.94 -4.43
N ALA A 136 -35.26 -21.82 -3.31
CA ALA A 136 -36.71 -22.11 -3.19
C ALA A 136 -37.14 -23.48 -3.83
N ARG A 137 -36.33 -24.53 -3.70
CA ARG A 137 -36.49 -25.88 -4.26
C ARG A 137 -36.07 -26.05 -5.72
N THR A 138 -35.60 -25.02 -6.39
CA THR A 138 -35.01 -25.14 -7.73
C THR A 138 -33.52 -25.36 -7.61
N GLU A 139 -33.02 -26.46 -8.18
CA GLU A 139 -31.59 -26.74 -8.20
C GLU A 139 -30.88 -25.93 -9.29
N GLN A 140 -29.73 -25.44 -8.96
CA GLN A 140 -28.79 -24.69 -9.81
C GLN A 140 -27.37 -25.21 -9.61
N SER A 141 -26.47 -24.95 -10.54
CA SER A 141 -25.06 -25.39 -10.45
C SER A 141 -24.09 -24.32 -10.88
N LYS A 142 -22.89 -24.40 -10.33
CA LYS A 142 -21.71 -23.66 -10.71
C LYS A 142 -20.66 -24.59 -11.31
N ASP A 143 -19.65 -24.03 -11.93
CA ASP A 143 -18.47 -24.75 -12.43
C ASP A 143 -17.38 -24.92 -11.36
N TYR A 144 -17.66 -24.47 -10.13
CA TYR A 144 -16.78 -24.57 -8.96
C TYR A 144 -17.53 -25.07 -7.72
N VAL A 145 -16.79 -25.59 -6.76
CA VAL A 145 -17.33 -25.96 -5.43
C VAL A 145 -17.64 -24.71 -4.64
N ILE A 146 -18.88 -24.56 -4.16
CA ILE A 146 -19.34 -23.34 -3.48
C ILE A 146 -18.80 -23.25 -2.06
N LEU A 147 -18.81 -24.35 -1.32
CA LEU A 147 -18.44 -24.43 0.09
C LEU A 147 -17.41 -25.52 0.31
N LYS A 148 -16.28 -25.17 0.90
CA LYS A 148 -15.22 -26.11 1.29
C LYS A 148 -14.93 -26.02 2.78
N THR A 149 -14.36 -27.07 3.36
CA THR A 149 -13.88 -27.07 4.73
C THR A 149 -12.42 -27.47 4.77
N GLU A 150 -11.61 -26.74 5.56
CA GLU A 150 -10.25 -27.13 5.91
C GLU A 150 -10.10 -27.15 7.43
N GLY A 151 -9.84 -28.34 7.99
CA GLY A 151 -9.90 -28.52 9.44
C GLY A 151 -11.30 -28.23 9.99
N ASN A 152 -11.41 -27.25 10.86
CA ASN A 152 -12.68 -26.81 11.46
C ASN A 152 -13.23 -25.53 10.80
N ALA A 153 -12.54 -24.96 9.84
CA ALA A 153 -12.96 -23.73 9.17
C ALA A 153 -13.73 -24.02 7.89
N ALA A 154 -14.81 -23.29 7.67
CA ALA A 154 -15.56 -23.30 6.43
C ALA A 154 -15.13 -22.12 5.54
N TYR A 155 -15.04 -22.36 4.25
CA TYR A 155 -14.64 -21.40 3.24
C TYR A 155 -15.67 -21.33 2.13
N ILE A 156 -16.11 -20.13 1.80
CA ILE A 156 -17.11 -19.88 0.77
C ILE A 156 -16.41 -19.29 -0.45
N ALA A 157 -16.74 -19.75 -1.64
CA ALA A 157 -16.27 -19.16 -2.89
C ALA A 157 -16.71 -17.69 -2.97
N LEU A 158 -15.75 -16.78 -3.17
CA LEU A 158 -16.02 -15.34 -3.19
C LEU A 158 -16.92 -14.95 -4.36
N ASP A 159 -16.81 -15.66 -5.49
CA ASP A 159 -17.72 -15.49 -6.64
C ASP A 159 -19.16 -15.75 -6.27
N PHE A 160 -19.41 -16.74 -5.40
CA PHE A 160 -20.76 -17.03 -4.90
C PHE A 160 -21.26 -15.97 -3.93
N VAL A 161 -20.39 -15.46 -3.06
CA VAL A 161 -20.74 -14.35 -2.15
C VAL A 161 -21.09 -13.09 -2.95
N LYS A 162 -20.34 -12.79 -4.01
CA LYS A 162 -20.57 -11.64 -4.91
C LYS A 162 -21.96 -11.66 -5.57
N GLU A 163 -22.57 -12.82 -5.81
CA GLU A 163 -23.91 -12.89 -6.38
C GLU A 163 -25.00 -12.36 -5.44
N TYR A 164 -24.73 -12.33 -4.15
CA TYR A 164 -25.70 -11.94 -3.10
C TYR A 164 -25.23 -10.73 -2.29
N THR A 165 -24.11 -10.17 -2.66
CA THR A 165 -23.50 -9.03 -1.94
C THR A 165 -22.93 -8.06 -2.96
N ASP A 166 -23.19 -6.79 -2.78
CA ASP A 166 -22.58 -5.75 -3.61
C ASP A 166 -21.12 -5.59 -3.18
N LEU A 167 -20.24 -6.22 -3.94
CA LEU A 167 -18.80 -6.20 -3.72
C LEU A 167 -18.06 -6.38 -5.03
N ASP A 168 -16.87 -5.77 -5.08
CA ASP A 168 -15.86 -6.05 -6.09
C ASP A 168 -14.58 -6.57 -5.45
N TYR A 169 -13.79 -7.33 -6.21
CA TYR A 169 -12.52 -7.81 -5.70
C TYR A 169 -11.45 -7.94 -6.79
N ASN A 170 -10.19 -7.80 -6.37
CA ASN A 170 -9.02 -7.98 -7.22
C ASN A 170 -8.03 -8.93 -6.56
N VAL A 171 -7.47 -9.85 -7.33
CA VAL A 171 -6.44 -10.81 -6.88
C VAL A 171 -5.08 -10.35 -7.36
N TYR A 172 -4.07 -10.45 -6.50
CA TYR A 172 -2.68 -10.08 -6.76
C TYR A 172 -1.75 -11.24 -6.38
N ASP A 173 -0.76 -11.52 -7.23
CA ASP A 173 0.13 -12.66 -7.07
C ASP A 173 1.38 -12.37 -6.22
N THR A 174 1.69 -11.08 -5.97
CA THR A 174 2.92 -10.73 -5.24
C THR A 174 2.68 -9.56 -4.27
N PRO A 175 2.51 -9.85 -2.96
CA PRO A 175 2.21 -11.16 -2.37
C PRO A 175 0.83 -11.67 -2.78
N ASN A 176 0.58 -12.97 -2.62
CA ASN A 176 -0.71 -13.57 -2.86
C ASN A 176 -1.76 -12.93 -1.96
N ARG A 177 -2.64 -12.10 -2.52
CA ARG A 177 -3.68 -11.41 -1.75
C ARG A 177 -4.90 -11.10 -2.59
N VAL A 178 -6.02 -10.98 -1.93
CA VAL A 178 -7.24 -10.44 -2.52
C VAL A 178 -7.65 -9.16 -1.78
N MET A 179 -8.00 -8.15 -2.55
CA MET A 179 -8.59 -6.91 -2.05
C MET A 179 -10.06 -6.91 -2.40
N ILE A 180 -10.91 -6.79 -1.39
CA ILE A 180 -12.37 -6.78 -1.48
C ILE A 180 -12.84 -5.38 -1.11
N GLU A 181 -13.69 -4.81 -1.95
CA GLU A 181 -14.34 -3.53 -1.73
C GLU A 181 -15.84 -3.77 -1.65
N THR A 182 -16.49 -3.24 -0.61
CA THR A 182 -17.95 -3.28 -0.41
C THR A 182 -18.47 -1.86 -0.35
N ASP A 183 -19.63 -1.61 -0.92
CA ASP A 183 -20.33 -0.33 -0.82
C ASP A 183 -20.94 -0.08 0.57
#